data_bf7a3a3e316aed9b586d089e68392ad5
#
_entry.id   bf7a3a3e316aed9b586d089e68392ad5
#
_cell.length_a   1.000
_cell.length_b   1.000
_cell.length_c   1.000
_cell.angle_alpha   90.00
_cell.angle_beta   90.00
_cell.angle_gamma   90.00
#
_symmetry.space_group_name_H-M   'P 1'
#
loop_
_entity.id
_entity.type
_entity.pdbx_description
1 polymer ?
#
loop_
_entity_poly.entity_id
_entity_poly.type
_entity_poly.pdbx_seq_one_letter_code
_entity_poly.pdbx_strand_id
1 'polypeptide(L)'
;MASVKLGSKDQRIINWLLEEDQPSVRYYTLVDILGRKENDPEVREAYSRIPRRGWAKDILKLQKPGGYWERREPSWRKDVLGWIEFLYRPKYVATNWRALVLSDLGLTSKDKRIRKIADLFFDYKLRLGSPFNFFTEEACIVGNTARMLTRFGYSDDYRVKKLYDRLLEDQREDGGWNCFRPDRGTLDNWEPLAAYAALPKQKRTRKIEQSIAKGAEFYLQRKLFEEGKSKYAPWFRFHYPTHYYYDILIGLDLMTKLGYAEDKRLRPALRILNDKRLTDGTWLLDRVHPDLGPGAGYDLDVKKVRRLALEEPGKPSKWITLTALRILKRVEAAS
;
A
#
# COMPACT_ATOMS: atom_id res chain seq x y z
N MET A 1 -14.67 20.57 18.67
CA MET A 1 -13.45 19.87 18.18
C MET A 1 -12.25 20.58 18.77
N ALA A 2 -11.56 19.96 19.70
CA ALA A 2 -10.39 20.55 20.34
C ALA A 2 -9.26 20.64 19.28
N SER A 3 -8.78 21.83 19.02
CA SER A 3 -7.57 22.10 18.25
C SER A 3 -6.39 21.54 19.05
N VAL A 4 -5.81 20.44 18.59
CA VAL A 4 -4.52 19.96 19.11
C VAL A 4 -3.52 21.11 18.96
N LYS A 5 -3.04 21.69 20.05
CA LYS A 5 -1.94 22.65 20.03
C LYS A 5 -0.64 21.89 19.68
N LEU A 6 -0.36 21.80 18.38
CA LEU A 6 0.90 21.26 17.88
C LEU A 6 2.06 22.08 18.45
N GLY A 7 3.05 21.42 19.03
CA GLY A 7 4.29 22.06 19.47
C GLY A 7 5.07 22.66 18.29
N SER A 8 6.02 23.56 18.55
CA SER A 8 6.80 24.21 17.48
C SER A 8 7.54 23.25 16.55
N LYS A 9 7.94 22.08 17.04
CA LYS A 9 8.52 20.98 16.24
C LYS A 9 7.50 20.35 15.31
N ASP A 10 6.30 20.07 15.83
CA ASP A 10 5.23 19.45 15.04
C ASP A 10 4.76 20.38 13.92
N GLN A 11 4.73 21.69 14.16
CA GLN A 11 4.37 22.69 13.14
C GLN A 11 5.38 22.70 11.98
N ARG A 12 6.68 22.55 12.26
CA ARG A 12 7.70 22.46 11.18
C ARG A 12 7.53 21.24 10.32
N ILE A 13 7.25 20.07 10.91
CA ILE A 13 7.00 18.83 10.18
C ILE A 13 5.76 19.00 9.30
N ILE A 14 4.67 19.55 9.87
CA ILE A 14 3.43 19.78 9.10
C ILE A 14 3.71 20.71 7.93
N ASN A 15 4.43 21.83 8.11
CA ASN A 15 4.77 22.74 7.03
C ASN A 15 5.58 22.04 5.93
N TRP A 16 6.55 21.19 6.30
CA TRP A 16 7.34 20.40 5.36
C TRP A 16 6.49 19.39 4.57
N LEU A 17 5.53 18.71 5.21
CA LEU A 17 4.60 17.81 4.54
C LEU A 17 3.57 18.54 3.67
N LEU A 18 3.30 19.83 3.95
CA LEU A 18 2.40 20.69 3.17
C LEU A 18 3.07 21.36 1.99
N GLU A 19 4.37 21.18 1.78
CA GLU A 19 5.05 21.72 0.59
C GLU A 19 4.39 21.24 -0.71
N GLU A 20 4.38 22.10 -1.72
CA GLU A 20 3.67 21.85 -2.97
C GLU A 20 4.37 20.85 -3.91
N ASP A 21 5.63 20.53 -3.64
CA ASP A 21 6.43 19.61 -4.47
C ASP A 21 5.84 18.20 -4.53
N GLN A 22 5.15 17.76 -3.47
CA GLN A 22 4.49 16.45 -3.36
C GLN A 22 2.99 16.57 -3.04
N PRO A 23 2.15 16.84 -4.06
CA PRO A 23 0.72 17.06 -3.84
C PRO A 23 -0.01 15.90 -3.15
N SER A 24 0.40 14.66 -3.35
CA SER A 24 -0.17 13.49 -2.65
C SER A 24 0.07 13.57 -1.15
N VAL A 25 1.30 13.91 -0.73
CA VAL A 25 1.64 14.08 0.69
C VAL A 25 0.86 15.26 1.27
N ARG A 26 0.84 16.40 0.58
CA ARG A 26 0.06 17.57 0.97
C ARG A 26 -1.42 17.24 1.16
N TYR A 27 -2.03 16.59 0.17
CA TYR A 27 -3.44 16.17 0.22
C TYR A 27 -3.74 15.33 1.47
N TYR A 28 -2.96 14.28 1.67
CA TYR A 28 -3.16 13.40 2.82
C TYR A 28 -2.82 14.06 4.15
N THR A 29 -1.88 14.99 4.19
CA THR A 29 -1.60 15.78 5.40
C THR A 29 -2.81 16.65 5.77
N LEU A 30 -3.41 17.32 4.80
CA LEU A 30 -4.62 18.12 5.01
C LEU A 30 -5.78 17.27 5.53
N VAL A 31 -6.03 16.11 4.90
CA VAL A 31 -7.18 15.26 5.24
C VAL A 31 -6.92 14.46 6.52
N ASP A 32 -5.83 13.68 6.57
CA ASP A 32 -5.63 12.68 7.61
C ASP A 32 -5.01 13.27 8.89
N ILE A 33 -4.12 14.26 8.75
CA ILE A 33 -3.46 14.87 9.91
C ILE A 33 -4.21 16.09 10.40
N LEU A 34 -4.57 17.02 9.50
CA LEU A 34 -5.26 18.26 9.89
C LEU A 34 -6.79 18.10 9.96
N GLY A 35 -7.34 16.97 9.49
CA GLY A 35 -8.78 16.67 9.57
C GLY A 35 -9.65 17.56 8.69
N ARG A 36 -9.05 18.15 7.62
CA ARG A 36 -9.80 18.98 6.70
C ARG A 36 -10.76 18.15 5.85
N LYS A 37 -11.91 18.72 5.53
CA LYS A 37 -12.94 18.04 4.73
C LYS A 37 -12.54 18.03 3.25
N GLU A 38 -13.01 17.04 2.50
CA GLU A 38 -12.75 16.93 1.05
C GLU A 38 -13.27 18.12 0.24
N ASN A 39 -14.27 18.83 0.73
CA ASN A 39 -14.80 20.03 0.08
C ASN A 39 -14.02 21.31 0.37
N ASP A 40 -13.02 21.28 1.25
CA ASP A 40 -12.12 22.40 1.52
C ASP A 40 -11.36 22.78 0.23
N PRO A 41 -11.29 24.08 -0.11
CA PRO A 41 -10.59 24.54 -1.32
C PRO A 41 -9.13 24.10 -1.42
N GLU A 42 -8.41 24.09 -0.29
CA GLU A 42 -7.00 23.71 -0.24
C GLU A 42 -6.83 22.19 -0.47
N VAL A 43 -7.75 21.37 0.06
CA VAL A 43 -7.79 19.91 -0.18
C VAL A 43 -8.06 19.62 -1.65
N ARG A 44 -9.05 20.30 -2.25
CA ARG A 44 -9.38 20.13 -3.69
C ARG A 44 -8.21 20.55 -4.57
N GLU A 45 -7.56 21.64 -4.23
CA GLU A 45 -6.41 22.14 -4.95
C GLU A 45 -5.26 21.14 -4.90
N ALA A 46 -4.86 20.68 -3.70
CA ALA A 46 -3.83 19.66 -3.54
C ALA A 46 -4.16 18.38 -4.33
N TYR A 47 -5.39 17.87 -4.23
CA TYR A 47 -5.84 16.71 -4.98
C TYR A 47 -5.76 16.91 -6.50
N SER A 48 -6.16 18.06 -7.01
CA SER A 48 -6.13 18.38 -8.45
C SER A 48 -4.72 18.42 -9.02
N ARG A 49 -3.72 18.69 -8.19
CA ARG A 49 -2.31 18.76 -8.57
C ARG A 49 -1.61 17.40 -8.59
N ILE A 50 -2.15 16.37 -7.92
CA ILE A 50 -1.53 15.02 -7.85
C ILE A 50 -1.10 14.52 -9.23
N PRO A 51 -1.95 14.48 -10.27
CA PRO A 51 -1.57 13.96 -11.59
C PRO A 51 -0.66 14.88 -12.40
N ARG A 52 -0.35 16.09 -11.89
CA ARG A 52 0.35 17.15 -12.63
C ARG A 52 1.69 17.55 -12.02
N ARG A 53 2.00 17.12 -10.79
CA ARG A 53 3.23 17.49 -10.08
C ARG A 53 3.71 16.34 -9.18
N GLY A 54 5.01 16.27 -8.91
CA GLY A 54 5.63 15.29 -8.03
C GLY A 54 5.58 13.86 -8.55
N TRP A 55 5.66 12.90 -7.65
CA TRP A 55 5.85 11.49 -7.96
C TRP A 55 4.81 10.91 -8.92
N ALA A 56 3.54 11.23 -8.72
CA ALA A 56 2.47 10.72 -9.57
C ALA A 56 2.62 11.19 -11.03
N LYS A 57 2.95 12.48 -11.25
CA LYS A 57 3.25 13.02 -12.57
C LYS A 57 4.41 12.27 -13.23
N ASP A 58 5.48 12.04 -12.48
CA ASP A 58 6.70 11.42 -13.03
C ASP A 58 6.44 9.96 -13.45
N ILE A 59 5.64 9.22 -12.66
CA ILE A 59 5.18 7.88 -13.03
C ILE A 59 4.29 7.95 -14.27
N LEU A 60 3.28 8.83 -14.28
CA LEU A 60 2.32 8.95 -15.39
C LEU A 60 2.96 9.43 -16.69
N LYS A 61 4.02 10.24 -16.63
CA LYS A 61 4.78 10.71 -17.81
C LYS A 61 5.36 9.56 -18.64
N LEU A 62 5.66 8.44 -17.98
CA LEU A 62 6.24 7.24 -18.60
C LEU A 62 5.18 6.23 -19.08
N GLN A 63 3.88 6.51 -18.84
CA GLN A 63 2.80 5.62 -19.25
C GLN A 63 2.67 5.59 -20.78
N LYS A 64 2.58 4.40 -21.33
CA LYS A 64 2.31 4.18 -22.76
C LYS A 64 0.85 4.48 -23.10
N PRO A 65 0.52 4.76 -24.38
CA PRO A 65 -0.85 5.12 -24.77
C PRO A 65 -1.93 4.09 -24.38
N GLY A 66 -1.59 2.80 -24.34
CA GLY A 66 -2.47 1.71 -23.90
C GLY A 66 -2.66 1.59 -22.38
N GLY A 67 -2.08 2.48 -21.55
CA GLY A 67 -2.27 2.45 -20.11
C GLY A 67 -1.22 1.64 -19.33
N TYR A 68 -0.18 1.16 -19.96
CA TYR A 68 0.86 0.30 -19.40
C TYR A 68 2.25 0.95 -19.39
N TRP A 69 3.21 0.23 -18.78
CA TRP A 69 4.64 0.60 -18.75
C TRP A 69 5.49 -0.59 -19.19
N GLU A 70 6.75 -0.29 -19.53
CA GLU A 70 7.83 -1.24 -19.88
C GLU A 70 7.50 -2.09 -21.11
N ARG A 71 6.95 -3.27 -20.92
CA ARG A 71 6.74 -4.26 -21.96
C ARG A 71 5.49 -3.99 -22.77
N ARG A 72 5.51 -4.48 -24.01
CA ARG A 72 4.38 -4.41 -24.92
C ARG A 72 3.33 -5.47 -24.57
N GLU A 73 2.07 -5.13 -24.77
CA GLU A 73 0.94 -6.05 -24.64
C GLU A 73 1.13 -7.27 -25.57
N PRO A 74 0.90 -8.51 -25.08
CA PRO A 74 0.93 -9.70 -25.92
C PRO A 74 -0.08 -9.63 -27.06
N SER A 75 0.32 -10.06 -28.25
CA SER A 75 -0.56 -10.12 -29.41
C SER A 75 -1.61 -11.23 -29.31
N TRP A 76 -1.34 -12.25 -28.51
CA TRP A 76 -2.19 -13.41 -28.32
C TRP A 76 -2.73 -13.51 -26.88
N ARG A 77 -4.07 -13.51 -26.75
CA ARG A 77 -4.74 -13.52 -25.45
C ARG A 77 -4.48 -14.74 -24.57
N LYS A 78 -4.08 -15.88 -25.16
CA LYS A 78 -3.74 -17.10 -24.41
C LYS A 78 -2.24 -17.21 -24.06
N ASP A 79 -1.44 -16.22 -24.38
CA ASP A 79 -0.03 -16.19 -24.03
C ASP A 79 0.17 -15.86 -22.54
N VAL A 80 0.17 -16.91 -21.73
CA VAL A 80 0.30 -16.84 -20.26
C VAL A 80 1.58 -16.10 -19.84
N LEU A 81 2.69 -16.54 -20.39
CA LEU A 81 4.00 -15.98 -20.03
C LEU A 81 4.10 -14.52 -20.49
N GLY A 82 3.61 -14.22 -21.68
CA GLY A 82 3.55 -12.84 -22.18
C GLY A 82 2.74 -11.91 -21.30
N TRP A 83 1.63 -12.37 -20.72
CA TRP A 83 0.82 -11.57 -19.78
C TRP A 83 1.54 -11.33 -18.45
N ILE A 84 2.19 -12.35 -17.90
CA ILE A 84 3.01 -12.21 -16.69
C ILE A 84 4.13 -11.19 -16.96
N GLU A 85 4.83 -11.35 -18.07
CA GLU A 85 5.88 -10.43 -18.48
C GLU A 85 5.37 -8.99 -18.66
N PHE A 86 4.22 -8.83 -19.28
CA PHE A 86 3.61 -7.54 -19.55
C PHE A 86 3.18 -6.80 -18.29
N LEU A 87 2.51 -7.48 -17.35
CA LEU A 87 1.94 -6.84 -16.17
C LEU A 87 2.92 -6.76 -15.00
N TYR A 88 3.80 -7.75 -14.82
CA TYR A 88 4.60 -7.89 -13.61
C TYR A 88 6.10 -7.76 -13.81
N ARG A 89 6.62 -7.91 -15.03
CA ARG A 89 8.07 -7.90 -15.27
C ARG A 89 8.54 -6.71 -16.13
N PRO A 90 9.67 -6.10 -15.80
CA PRO A 90 10.52 -6.35 -14.63
C PRO A 90 9.79 -6.00 -13.33
N LYS A 91 10.07 -6.76 -12.26
CA LYS A 91 9.51 -6.47 -10.93
C LYS A 91 9.71 -5.00 -10.55
N TYR A 92 8.70 -4.40 -9.91
CA TYR A 92 8.63 -3.04 -9.35
C TYR A 92 8.66 -1.90 -10.38
N VAL A 93 8.80 -2.18 -11.66
CA VAL A 93 8.78 -1.16 -12.73
C VAL A 93 7.66 -1.36 -13.74
N ALA A 94 7.17 -2.60 -13.89
CA ALA A 94 6.07 -2.93 -14.80
C ALA A 94 4.71 -2.39 -14.31
N THR A 95 3.69 -2.60 -15.11
CA THR A 95 2.37 -2.00 -14.98
C THR A 95 1.75 -2.17 -13.59
N ASN A 96 1.74 -3.39 -13.05
CA ASN A 96 1.14 -3.67 -11.75
C ASN A 96 1.75 -2.84 -10.61
N TRP A 97 3.07 -2.73 -10.59
CA TRP A 97 3.78 -2.06 -9.50
C TRP A 97 3.60 -0.55 -9.52
N ARG A 98 3.62 0.05 -10.71
CA ARG A 98 3.34 1.49 -10.88
C ARG A 98 1.89 1.83 -10.57
N ALA A 99 0.97 0.95 -10.95
CA ALA A 99 -0.44 1.10 -10.64
C ALA A 99 -0.71 1.07 -9.13
N LEU A 100 -0.06 0.17 -8.39
CA LEU A 100 -0.11 0.13 -6.93
C LEU A 100 0.35 1.46 -6.31
N VAL A 101 1.51 1.97 -6.73
CA VAL A 101 2.03 3.27 -6.25
C VAL A 101 1.06 4.40 -6.57
N LEU A 102 0.53 4.46 -7.79
CA LEU A 102 -0.45 5.50 -8.17
C LEU A 102 -1.72 5.43 -7.31
N SER A 103 -2.14 4.22 -6.92
CA SER A 103 -3.27 4.03 -6.01
C SER A 103 -2.96 4.51 -4.58
N ASP A 104 -1.73 4.29 -4.10
CA ASP A 104 -1.26 4.80 -2.81
C ASP A 104 -1.17 6.33 -2.82
N LEU A 105 -0.75 6.93 -3.95
CA LEU A 105 -0.66 8.38 -4.13
C LEU A 105 -2.03 9.09 -4.28
N GLY A 106 -3.15 8.35 -4.25
CA GLY A 106 -4.50 8.91 -4.21
C GLY A 106 -5.15 9.14 -5.58
N LEU A 107 -4.57 8.62 -6.67
CA LEU A 107 -5.22 8.68 -7.97
C LEU A 107 -6.42 7.73 -8.05
N THR A 108 -7.43 8.16 -8.78
CA THR A 108 -8.68 7.39 -8.98
C THR A 108 -9.07 7.36 -10.45
N SER A 109 -10.12 6.61 -10.77
CA SER A 109 -10.73 6.54 -12.12
C SER A 109 -11.28 7.88 -12.64
N LYS A 110 -11.24 8.97 -11.85
CA LYS A 110 -11.48 10.33 -12.36
C LYS A 110 -10.44 10.72 -13.42
N ASP A 111 -9.21 10.22 -13.30
CA ASP A 111 -8.18 10.37 -14.34
C ASP A 111 -8.33 9.27 -15.40
N LYS A 112 -8.43 9.66 -16.68
CA LYS A 112 -8.56 8.72 -17.82
C LYS A 112 -7.39 7.74 -17.93
N ARG A 113 -6.20 8.11 -17.45
CA ARG A 113 -5.02 7.25 -17.48
C ARG A 113 -5.14 6.10 -16.49
N ILE A 114 -5.79 6.35 -15.34
CA ILE A 114 -6.09 5.31 -14.35
C ILE A 114 -7.19 4.38 -14.86
N ARG A 115 -8.22 4.89 -15.58
CA ARG A 115 -9.21 4.02 -16.24
C ARG A 115 -8.55 3.03 -17.19
N LYS A 116 -7.61 3.48 -18.02
CA LYS A 116 -6.86 2.59 -18.93
C LYS A 116 -6.11 1.48 -18.19
N ILE A 117 -5.55 1.78 -17.02
CA ILE A 117 -4.92 0.75 -16.17
C ILE A 117 -5.97 -0.26 -15.71
N ALA A 118 -7.08 0.21 -15.15
CA ALA A 118 -8.14 -0.67 -14.67
C ALA A 118 -8.70 -1.57 -15.80
N ASP A 119 -8.89 -1.01 -17.00
CA ASP A 119 -9.35 -1.75 -18.17
C ASP A 119 -8.40 -2.92 -18.52
N LEU A 120 -7.08 -2.73 -18.42
CA LEU A 120 -6.11 -3.81 -18.61
C LEU A 120 -6.33 -4.98 -17.64
N PHE A 121 -6.62 -4.68 -16.36
CA PHE A 121 -6.88 -5.72 -15.37
C PHE A 121 -8.25 -6.38 -15.61
N PHE A 122 -9.28 -5.60 -15.92
CA PHE A 122 -10.62 -6.11 -16.15
C PHE A 122 -10.73 -6.95 -17.42
N ASP A 123 -10.09 -6.53 -18.49
CA ASP A 123 -10.20 -7.23 -19.78
C ASP A 123 -9.38 -8.51 -19.84
N TYR A 124 -8.25 -8.54 -19.15
CA TYR A 124 -7.29 -9.61 -19.31
C TYR A 124 -7.16 -10.51 -18.07
N LYS A 125 -7.12 -9.95 -16.87
CA LYS A 125 -6.86 -10.71 -15.65
C LYS A 125 -8.12 -11.13 -14.89
N LEU A 126 -9.17 -10.32 -14.93
CA LEU A 126 -10.40 -10.57 -14.19
C LEU A 126 -11.55 -11.08 -15.04
N ARG A 127 -11.29 -11.40 -16.29
CA ARG A 127 -12.30 -11.99 -17.17
C ARG A 127 -12.60 -13.42 -16.73
N LEU A 128 -13.87 -13.72 -16.47
CA LEU A 128 -14.31 -15.07 -16.15
C LEU A 128 -13.90 -16.06 -17.23
N GLY A 129 -13.31 -17.19 -16.84
CA GLY A 129 -12.83 -18.22 -17.75
C GLY A 129 -11.48 -17.94 -18.42
N SER A 130 -10.82 -16.81 -18.12
CA SER A 130 -9.45 -16.59 -18.54
C SER A 130 -8.50 -17.51 -17.76
N PRO A 131 -7.53 -18.18 -18.42
CA PRO A 131 -6.48 -18.94 -17.72
C PRO A 131 -5.57 -18.07 -16.85
N PHE A 132 -5.69 -16.73 -16.96
CA PHE A 132 -4.97 -15.71 -16.17
C PHE A 132 -5.85 -15.05 -15.12
N ASN A 133 -6.85 -15.73 -14.67
CA ASN A 133 -7.78 -15.20 -13.71
C ASN A 133 -7.08 -15.04 -12.35
N PHE A 134 -7.05 -13.83 -11.80
CA PHE A 134 -6.56 -13.55 -10.45
C PHE A 134 -7.29 -14.34 -9.37
N PHE A 135 -8.47 -14.87 -9.66
CA PHE A 135 -9.20 -15.73 -8.73
C PHE A 135 -8.46 -17.03 -8.37
N THR A 136 -7.40 -17.38 -9.10
CA THR A 136 -6.56 -18.55 -8.85
C THR A 136 -5.12 -18.18 -8.47
N GLU A 137 -4.83 -16.89 -8.38
CA GLU A 137 -3.49 -16.37 -8.06
C GLU A 137 -3.21 -16.38 -6.56
N GLU A 138 -1.97 -16.12 -6.22
CA GLU A 138 -1.50 -16.00 -4.83
C GLU A 138 -2.19 -14.87 -4.06
N ALA A 139 -2.44 -15.08 -2.76
CA ALA A 139 -3.14 -14.14 -1.89
C ALA A 139 -2.56 -12.71 -1.92
N CYS A 140 -1.22 -12.58 -2.02
CA CYS A 140 -0.56 -11.27 -2.12
C CYS A 140 -0.91 -10.52 -3.41
N ILE A 141 -0.99 -11.22 -4.55
CA ILE A 141 -1.38 -10.65 -5.85
C ILE A 141 -2.86 -10.26 -5.83
N VAL A 142 -3.71 -11.17 -5.34
CA VAL A 142 -5.16 -10.92 -5.21
C VAL A 142 -5.41 -9.73 -4.29
N GLY A 143 -4.77 -9.69 -3.12
CA GLY A 143 -4.89 -8.60 -2.14
C GLY A 143 -4.45 -7.25 -2.71
N ASN A 144 -3.29 -7.20 -3.34
CA ASN A 144 -2.79 -5.99 -3.99
C ASN A 144 -3.71 -5.50 -5.12
N THR A 145 -4.24 -6.41 -5.93
CA THR A 145 -5.17 -6.06 -7.02
C THR A 145 -6.49 -5.53 -6.46
N ALA A 146 -7.07 -6.19 -5.46
CA ALA A 146 -8.29 -5.75 -4.79
C ALA A 146 -8.11 -4.37 -4.15
N ARG A 147 -7.00 -4.16 -3.41
CA ARG A 147 -6.63 -2.88 -2.81
C ARG A 147 -6.54 -1.77 -3.84
N MET A 148 -5.79 -2.00 -4.92
CA MET A 148 -5.57 -1.04 -5.99
C MET A 148 -6.86 -0.65 -6.69
N LEU A 149 -7.64 -1.63 -7.16
CA LEU A 149 -8.89 -1.36 -7.87
C LEU A 149 -9.94 -0.71 -6.97
N THR A 150 -10.00 -1.08 -5.69
CA THR A 150 -10.85 -0.41 -4.70
C THR A 150 -10.49 1.06 -4.54
N ARG A 151 -9.21 1.39 -4.40
CA ARG A 151 -8.73 2.77 -4.31
C ARG A 151 -8.95 3.56 -5.61
N PHE A 152 -8.89 2.92 -6.74
CA PHE A 152 -9.25 3.53 -8.03
C PHE A 152 -10.74 3.84 -8.16
N GLY A 153 -11.58 3.34 -7.24
CA GLY A 153 -13.02 3.62 -7.20
C GLY A 153 -13.91 2.50 -7.75
N TYR A 154 -13.38 1.29 -7.96
CA TYR A 154 -14.10 0.15 -8.52
C TYR A 154 -14.60 -0.86 -7.47
N SER A 155 -14.76 -0.46 -6.21
CA SER A 155 -15.22 -1.36 -5.14
C SER A 155 -16.60 -2.00 -5.38
N ASP A 156 -17.44 -1.41 -6.23
CA ASP A 156 -18.76 -1.94 -6.58
C ASP A 156 -18.75 -2.91 -7.75
N ASP A 157 -17.65 -2.96 -8.52
CA ASP A 157 -17.52 -3.88 -9.64
C ASP A 157 -17.55 -5.34 -9.13
N TYR A 158 -18.37 -6.17 -9.78
CA TYR A 158 -18.53 -7.58 -9.37
C TYR A 158 -17.22 -8.37 -9.43
N ARG A 159 -16.29 -8.01 -10.33
CA ARG A 159 -14.99 -8.66 -10.46
C ARG A 159 -14.10 -8.33 -9.25
N VAL A 160 -14.17 -7.09 -8.75
CA VAL A 160 -13.48 -6.69 -7.52
C VAL A 160 -14.08 -7.39 -6.31
N LYS A 161 -15.40 -7.54 -6.23
CA LYS A 161 -16.06 -8.32 -5.17
C LYS A 161 -15.58 -9.77 -5.15
N LYS A 162 -15.42 -10.40 -6.32
CA LYS A 162 -14.87 -11.75 -6.44
C LYS A 162 -13.44 -11.89 -5.92
N LEU A 163 -12.61 -10.83 -6.00
CA LEU A 163 -11.29 -10.83 -5.36
C LEU A 163 -11.41 -10.91 -3.83
N TYR A 164 -12.37 -10.18 -3.26
CA TYR A 164 -12.64 -10.27 -1.82
C TYR A 164 -13.16 -11.63 -1.40
N ASP A 165 -14.04 -12.27 -2.19
CA ASP A 165 -14.50 -13.64 -1.94
C ASP A 165 -13.31 -14.61 -1.93
N ARG A 166 -12.39 -14.48 -2.91
CA ARG A 166 -11.18 -15.30 -2.97
C ARG A 166 -10.29 -15.13 -1.73
N LEU A 167 -10.12 -13.90 -1.23
CA LEU A 167 -9.34 -13.65 -0.03
C LEU A 167 -9.97 -14.27 1.23
N LEU A 168 -11.32 -14.38 1.30
CA LEU A 168 -12.02 -15.08 2.36
C LEU A 168 -11.74 -16.61 2.32
N GLU A 169 -11.73 -17.18 1.11
CA GLU A 169 -11.45 -18.61 0.91
C GLU A 169 -9.99 -18.98 1.23
N ASP A 170 -9.06 -18.06 0.98
CA ASP A 170 -7.62 -18.28 1.15
C ASP A 170 -7.12 -18.04 2.58
N GLN A 171 -7.96 -17.52 3.49
CA GLN A 171 -7.56 -17.27 4.87
C GLN A 171 -7.29 -18.59 5.59
N ARG A 172 -6.12 -18.71 6.19
CA ARG A 172 -5.71 -19.90 6.94
C ARG A 172 -6.43 -19.99 8.28
N GLU A 173 -6.43 -21.17 8.89
CA GLU A 173 -7.09 -21.42 10.18
C GLU A 173 -6.54 -20.52 11.31
N ASP A 174 -5.23 -20.22 11.28
CA ASP A 174 -4.57 -19.29 12.21
C ASP A 174 -4.92 -17.81 12.00
N GLY A 175 -5.74 -17.49 10.99
CA GLY A 175 -6.20 -16.15 10.66
C GLY A 175 -5.32 -15.40 9.66
N GLY A 176 -4.12 -15.87 9.37
CA GLY A 176 -3.22 -15.25 8.38
C GLY A 176 -3.45 -15.73 6.95
N TRP A 177 -2.59 -15.28 6.04
CA TRP A 177 -2.51 -15.76 4.65
C TRP A 177 -1.09 -16.19 4.33
N ASN A 178 -0.94 -17.08 3.36
CA ASN A 178 0.38 -17.51 2.89
C ASN A 178 0.30 -18.03 1.46
N CYS A 179 1.14 -17.46 0.58
CA CYS A 179 1.20 -17.84 -0.84
C CYS A 179 1.80 -19.23 -1.08
N PHE A 180 2.63 -19.72 -0.14
CA PHE A 180 3.42 -20.94 -0.33
C PHE A 180 3.05 -22.08 0.63
N ARG A 181 2.45 -21.76 1.78
CA ARG A 181 2.13 -22.73 2.84
C ARG A 181 0.63 -22.78 3.06
N PRO A 182 0.00 -23.96 2.88
CA PRO A 182 -1.43 -24.12 3.10
C PRO A 182 -1.82 -24.23 4.58
N ASP A 183 -0.86 -24.58 5.43
CA ASP A 183 -1.06 -24.94 6.84
C ASP A 183 -1.02 -23.74 7.80
N ARG A 184 -0.48 -22.60 7.38
CA ARG A 184 -0.30 -21.42 8.26
C ARG A 184 -0.13 -20.11 7.49
N GLY A 185 -0.46 -19.00 8.15
CA GLY A 185 -0.18 -17.65 7.68
C GLY A 185 1.28 -17.23 7.84
N THR A 186 1.58 -16.02 7.34
CA THR A 186 2.84 -15.30 7.58
C THR A 186 2.57 -13.80 7.64
N LEU A 187 3.39 -13.06 8.39
CA LEU A 187 3.32 -11.59 8.44
C LEU A 187 3.60 -10.95 7.07
N ASP A 188 4.38 -11.63 6.22
CA ASP A 188 4.71 -11.15 4.87
C ASP A 188 3.50 -11.07 3.93
N ASN A 189 2.41 -11.81 4.21
CA ASN A 189 1.19 -11.75 3.40
C ASN A 189 0.13 -10.80 3.99
N TRP A 190 0.47 -9.53 4.10
CA TRP A 190 -0.35 -8.45 4.64
C TRP A 190 -1.38 -7.87 3.66
N GLU A 191 -1.22 -8.12 2.37
CA GLU A 191 -2.01 -7.51 1.30
C GLU A 191 -3.51 -7.84 1.37
N PRO A 192 -3.95 -9.05 1.76
CA PRO A 192 -5.35 -9.33 1.99
C PRO A 192 -5.97 -8.41 3.04
N LEU A 193 -5.28 -8.23 4.16
CA LEU A 193 -5.75 -7.35 5.23
C LEU A 193 -5.74 -5.88 4.79
N ALA A 194 -4.75 -5.47 3.99
CA ALA A 194 -4.71 -4.13 3.38
C ALA A 194 -5.84 -3.90 2.36
N ALA A 195 -6.24 -4.94 1.63
CA ALA A 195 -7.39 -4.88 0.74
C ALA A 195 -8.67 -4.61 1.54
N TYR A 196 -8.90 -5.35 2.62
CA TYR A 196 -10.04 -5.10 3.51
C TYR A 196 -10.00 -3.71 4.16
N ALA A 197 -8.80 -3.23 4.54
CA ALA A 197 -8.63 -1.89 5.08
C ALA A 197 -8.90 -0.77 4.05
N ALA A 198 -8.74 -1.05 2.76
CA ALA A 198 -9.07 -0.13 1.68
C ALA A 198 -10.58 -0.10 1.36
N LEU A 199 -11.29 -1.20 1.65
CA LEU A 199 -12.73 -1.27 1.42
C LEU A 199 -13.47 -0.36 2.42
N PRO A 200 -14.35 0.55 1.95
CA PRO A 200 -15.15 1.38 2.84
C PRO A 200 -15.92 0.53 3.87
N LYS A 201 -15.96 0.96 5.13
CA LYS A 201 -16.54 0.18 6.23
C LYS A 201 -17.98 -0.26 5.93
N GLN A 202 -18.79 0.62 5.34
CA GLN A 202 -20.19 0.34 4.96
C GLN A 202 -20.34 -0.71 3.83
N LYS A 203 -19.25 -1.07 3.15
CA LYS A 203 -19.22 -2.10 2.10
C LYS A 203 -18.68 -3.44 2.59
N ARG A 204 -18.22 -3.52 3.84
CA ARG A 204 -17.71 -4.75 4.42
C ARG A 204 -18.87 -5.63 4.87
N THR A 205 -18.90 -6.85 4.35
CA THR A 205 -19.87 -7.87 4.78
C THR A 205 -19.49 -8.41 6.17
N ARG A 206 -20.44 -9.10 6.85
CA ARG A 206 -20.15 -9.80 8.10
C ARG A 206 -18.97 -10.79 7.97
N LYS A 207 -18.88 -11.52 6.84
CA LYS A 207 -17.75 -12.42 6.57
C LYS A 207 -16.41 -11.68 6.49
N ILE A 208 -16.38 -10.53 5.82
CA ILE A 208 -15.19 -9.68 5.73
C ILE A 208 -14.79 -9.16 7.11
N GLU A 209 -15.73 -8.66 7.92
CA GLU A 209 -15.42 -8.21 9.29
C GLU A 209 -14.89 -9.34 10.18
N GLN A 210 -15.44 -10.55 10.05
CA GLN A 210 -14.91 -11.74 10.74
C GLN A 210 -13.50 -12.11 10.27
N SER A 211 -13.24 -12.02 8.97
CA SER A 211 -11.90 -12.25 8.41
C SER A 211 -10.89 -11.21 8.87
N ILE A 212 -11.31 -9.92 8.92
CA ILE A 212 -10.50 -8.83 9.49
C ILE A 212 -10.15 -9.15 10.95
N ALA A 213 -11.12 -9.54 11.76
CA ALA A 213 -10.88 -9.85 13.17
C ALA A 213 -9.88 -11.00 13.36
N LYS A 214 -10.01 -12.07 12.58
CA LYS A 214 -9.05 -13.21 12.59
C LYS A 214 -7.66 -12.76 12.13
N GLY A 215 -7.59 -11.99 11.03
CA GLY A 215 -6.33 -11.47 10.50
C GLY A 215 -5.66 -10.51 11.49
N ALA A 216 -6.41 -9.61 12.11
CA ALA A 216 -5.87 -8.71 13.13
C ALA A 216 -5.32 -9.50 14.32
N GLU A 217 -6.05 -10.50 14.80
CA GLU A 217 -5.59 -11.36 15.91
C GLU A 217 -4.29 -12.08 15.57
N PHE A 218 -4.15 -12.60 14.33
CA PHE A 218 -2.91 -13.19 13.82
C PHE A 218 -1.71 -12.24 13.95
N TYR A 219 -1.87 -10.96 13.54
CA TYR A 219 -0.82 -9.95 13.63
C TYR A 219 -0.54 -9.52 15.07
N LEU A 220 -1.58 -9.32 15.88
CA LEU A 220 -1.47 -8.85 17.25
C LEU A 220 -0.79 -9.89 18.17
N GLN A 221 -1.10 -11.17 18.02
CA GLN A 221 -0.42 -12.25 18.77
C GLN A 221 1.08 -12.28 18.48
N ARG A 222 1.48 -11.88 17.27
CA ARG A 222 2.89 -11.80 16.81
C ARG A 222 3.52 -10.43 17.06
N LYS A 223 2.83 -9.52 17.78
CA LYS A 223 3.29 -8.15 18.09
C LYS A 223 3.82 -7.41 16.85
N LEU A 224 3.37 -7.81 15.66
CA LEU A 224 3.75 -7.33 14.32
C LEU A 224 5.16 -7.70 13.84
N PHE A 225 5.96 -8.44 14.61
CA PHE A 225 7.33 -8.82 14.20
C PHE A 225 7.87 -10.11 14.85
N GLU A 226 7.05 -10.82 15.60
CA GLU A 226 7.44 -12.08 16.22
C GLU A 226 6.88 -13.27 15.40
N GLU A 227 7.67 -13.78 14.45
CA GLU A 227 7.35 -14.99 13.70
C GLU A 227 8.55 -15.96 13.78
N GLY A 228 8.36 -17.06 14.51
CA GLY A 228 9.44 -17.98 14.80
C GLY A 228 10.40 -17.51 15.89
N LYS A 229 11.62 -18.08 15.92
CA LYS A 229 12.61 -17.83 16.98
C LYS A 229 13.52 -16.62 16.76
N SER A 230 13.62 -16.11 15.55
CA SER A 230 14.54 -15.02 15.20
C SER A 230 13.79 -13.79 14.69
N LYS A 231 14.31 -12.61 15.03
CA LYS A 231 13.83 -11.34 14.47
C LYS A 231 14.26 -11.26 12.99
N TYR A 232 13.33 -11.14 12.09
CA TYR A 232 13.64 -10.97 10.67
C TYR A 232 14.00 -9.50 10.39
N ALA A 233 15.27 -9.23 10.20
CA ALA A 233 15.82 -7.87 10.09
C ALA A 233 15.13 -6.96 9.04
N PRO A 234 14.67 -7.45 7.87
CA PRO A 234 13.95 -6.61 6.92
C PRO A 234 12.68 -5.96 7.48
N TRP A 235 11.96 -6.60 8.39
CA TRP A 235 10.72 -6.03 8.96
C TRP A 235 10.97 -4.77 9.81
N PHE A 236 12.20 -4.54 10.24
CA PHE A 236 12.59 -3.37 11.01
C PHE A 236 13.08 -2.21 10.14
N ARG A 237 13.02 -2.34 8.80
CA ARG A 237 13.46 -1.33 7.85
C ARG A 237 12.26 -0.72 7.14
N PHE A 238 11.93 0.53 7.50
CA PHE A 238 10.83 1.24 6.86
C PHE A 238 11.15 1.55 5.42
N HIS A 239 10.24 1.19 4.53
CA HIS A 239 10.47 1.32 3.10
C HIS A 239 9.23 1.83 2.34
N TYR A 240 9.48 2.44 1.21
CA TYR A 240 8.46 2.88 0.25
C TYR A 240 9.07 2.97 -1.15
N PRO A 241 8.36 2.55 -2.21
CA PRO A 241 7.03 1.91 -2.22
C PRO A 241 7.00 0.52 -1.57
N THR A 242 5.85 0.18 -0.95
CA THR A 242 5.72 -1.08 -0.20
C THR A 242 5.59 -2.31 -1.10
N HIS A 243 5.02 -2.16 -2.29
CA HIS A 243 4.72 -3.24 -3.24
C HIS A 243 4.08 -4.47 -2.56
N TYR A 244 4.86 -5.48 -2.17
CA TYR A 244 4.41 -6.63 -1.38
C TYR A 244 5.33 -6.98 -0.20
N TYR A 245 6.35 -6.18 0.08
CA TYR A 245 7.17 -6.40 1.27
C TYR A 245 6.50 -5.84 2.51
N TYR A 246 6.68 -6.57 3.60
CA TYR A 246 6.20 -6.19 4.92
C TYR A 246 7.27 -5.46 5.72
N ASP A 247 6.85 -4.50 6.52
CA ASP A 247 7.60 -3.96 7.64
C ASP A 247 6.65 -3.60 8.79
N ILE A 248 7.22 -3.30 9.95
CA ILE A 248 6.45 -2.97 11.16
C ILE A 248 5.58 -1.72 10.96
N LEU A 249 6.02 -0.76 10.15
CA LEU A 249 5.25 0.45 9.86
C LEU A 249 3.94 0.11 9.14
N ILE A 250 3.99 -0.81 8.18
CA ILE A 250 2.81 -1.34 7.48
C ILE A 250 1.87 -2.03 8.47
N GLY A 251 2.42 -2.88 9.34
CA GLY A 251 1.63 -3.57 10.36
C GLY A 251 0.92 -2.59 11.29
N LEU A 252 1.61 -1.56 11.78
CA LEU A 252 1.03 -0.51 12.61
C LEU A 252 -0.04 0.30 11.88
N ASP A 253 0.20 0.69 10.61
CA ASP A 253 -0.79 1.43 9.83
C ASP A 253 -2.07 0.61 9.63
N LEU A 254 -1.94 -0.68 9.32
CA LEU A 254 -3.07 -1.59 9.17
C LEU A 254 -3.85 -1.78 10.46
N MET A 255 -3.19 -2.11 11.55
CA MET A 255 -3.87 -2.36 12.83
C MET A 255 -4.60 -1.12 13.34
N THR A 256 -3.95 0.04 13.31
CA THR A 256 -4.58 1.28 13.75
C THR A 256 -5.72 1.72 12.82
N LYS A 257 -5.60 1.50 11.51
CA LYS A 257 -6.64 1.79 10.52
C LYS A 257 -7.86 0.88 10.63
N LEU A 258 -7.65 -0.36 11.04
CA LEU A 258 -8.73 -1.33 11.25
C LEU A 258 -9.42 -1.21 12.62
N GLY A 259 -8.97 -0.30 13.48
CA GLY A 259 -9.62 0.01 14.76
C GLY A 259 -8.98 -0.64 15.98
N TYR A 260 -7.76 -1.18 15.86
CA TYR A 260 -7.04 -1.82 16.97
C TYR A 260 -6.01 -0.90 17.64
N ALA A 261 -6.16 0.41 17.53
CA ALA A 261 -5.17 1.39 18.02
C ALA A 261 -4.94 1.31 19.55
N GLU A 262 -5.94 0.88 20.34
CA GLU A 262 -5.86 0.72 21.80
C GLU A 262 -5.22 -0.61 22.24
N ASP A 263 -5.02 -1.56 21.33
CA ASP A 263 -4.52 -2.89 21.69
C ASP A 263 -3.10 -2.82 22.27
N LYS A 264 -2.97 -3.26 23.52
CA LYS A 264 -1.69 -3.19 24.26
C LYS A 264 -0.56 -3.99 23.58
N ARG A 265 -0.89 -4.97 22.75
CA ARG A 265 0.07 -5.78 21.99
C ARG A 265 0.80 -4.98 20.90
N LEU A 266 0.28 -3.80 20.51
CA LEU A 266 0.97 -2.87 19.61
C LEU A 266 2.10 -2.10 20.28
N ARG A 267 2.15 -2.00 21.61
CA ARG A 267 3.14 -1.21 22.34
C ARG A 267 4.60 -1.51 21.98
N PRO A 268 5.03 -2.77 21.77
CA PRO A 268 6.40 -3.05 21.32
C PRO A 268 6.72 -2.47 19.95
N ALA A 269 5.80 -2.59 18.98
CA ALA A 269 5.97 -2.02 17.65
C ALA A 269 5.92 -0.48 17.66
N LEU A 270 5.06 0.12 18.48
CA LEU A 270 5.02 1.58 18.70
C LEU A 270 6.31 2.12 19.33
N ARG A 271 6.96 1.37 20.24
CA ARG A 271 8.29 1.75 20.74
C ARG A 271 9.30 1.78 19.60
N ILE A 272 9.35 0.76 18.74
CA ILE A 272 10.25 0.74 17.58
C ILE A 272 9.98 1.94 16.66
N LEU A 273 8.71 2.28 16.41
CA LEU A 273 8.34 3.47 15.64
C LEU A 273 8.91 4.74 16.27
N ASN A 274 8.74 4.92 17.59
CA ASN A 274 9.20 6.09 18.30
C ASN A 274 10.74 6.15 18.38
N ASP A 275 11.41 5.03 18.59
CA ASP A 275 12.89 4.96 18.66
C ASP A 275 13.54 5.33 17.31
N LYS A 276 12.82 5.16 16.20
CA LYS A 276 13.27 5.58 14.86
C LYS A 276 12.97 7.05 14.54
N ARG A 277 12.26 7.76 15.42
CA ARG A 277 11.96 9.17 15.23
C ARG A 277 13.24 10.01 15.42
N LEU A 278 13.56 10.81 14.41
CA LEU A 278 14.71 11.70 14.44
C LEU A 278 14.48 12.88 15.40
N THR A 279 15.55 13.58 15.75
CA THR A 279 15.52 14.75 16.65
C THR A 279 14.69 15.91 16.10
N ASP A 280 14.57 16.01 14.76
CA ASP A 280 13.71 16.98 14.08
C ASP A 280 12.23 16.51 14.01
N GLY A 281 11.95 15.29 14.44
CA GLY A 281 10.62 14.69 14.51
C GLY A 281 10.19 13.92 13.26
N THR A 282 11.05 13.80 12.25
CA THR A 282 10.80 13.03 11.02
C THR A 282 11.26 11.57 11.16
N TRP A 283 11.00 10.75 10.12
CA TRP A 283 11.49 9.38 9.98
C TRP A 283 12.22 9.21 8.65
N LEU A 284 13.25 8.36 8.67
CA LEU A 284 14.04 8.02 7.48
C LEU A 284 13.28 7.04 6.56
N LEU A 285 13.57 7.12 5.27
CA LEU A 285 13.44 5.99 4.38
C LEU A 285 14.66 5.09 4.61
N ASP A 286 14.47 3.97 5.31
CA ASP A 286 15.61 3.06 5.56
C ASP A 286 16.09 2.40 4.27
N ARG A 287 15.15 2.00 3.39
CA ARG A 287 15.43 1.39 2.08
C ARG A 287 14.32 1.69 1.07
N VAL A 288 14.66 1.73 -0.21
CA VAL A 288 13.66 1.73 -1.30
C VAL A 288 13.01 0.36 -1.42
N HIS A 289 13.79 -0.69 -1.17
CA HIS A 289 13.36 -2.07 -1.31
C HIS A 289 14.27 -2.99 -0.52
N PRO A 290 13.75 -3.92 0.27
CA PRO A 290 14.56 -4.79 1.12
C PRO A 290 15.48 -5.75 0.33
N ASP A 291 15.12 -6.13 -0.91
CA ASP A 291 15.83 -7.12 -1.74
C ASP A 291 16.79 -6.52 -2.75
N LEU A 292 17.13 -5.24 -2.70
CA LEU A 292 18.10 -4.62 -3.61
C LEU A 292 19.56 -4.89 -3.21
N GLY A 293 19.84 -5.95 -2.47
CA GLY A 293 21.17 -6.40 -2.10
C GLY A 293 21.79 -7.37 -3.10
N PRO A 294 23.08 -7.75 -2.90
CA PRO A 294 23.68 -8.88 -3.61
C PRO A 294 22.84 -10.14 -3.37
N GLY A 295 22.34 -10.77 -4.43
CA GLY A 295 21.42 -11.92 -4.33
C GLY A 295 19.94 -11.61 -4.55
N ALA A 296 19.58 -10.36 -4.81
CA ALA A 296 18.24 -10.00 -5.30
C ALA A 296 17.90 -10.82 -6.55
N GLY A 297 16.77 -11.52 -6.51
CA GLY A 297 16.40 -12.54 -7.48
C GLY A 297 16.46 -12.09 -8.95
N TYR A 298 16.54 -13.03 -9.84
CA TYR A 298 16.74 -12.91 -11.30
C TYR A 298 15.81 -11.93 -12.04
N ASP A 299 14.71 -11.53 -11.41
CA ASP A 299 13.67 -10.69 -12.00
C ASP A 299 13.84 -9.19 -11.74
N LEU A 300 14.90 -8.78 -11.02
CA LEU A 300 15.12 -7.40 -10.62
C LEU A 300 16.11 -6.69 -11.55
N ASP A 301 15.61 -5.77 -12.36
CA ASP A 301 16.46 -4.75 -12.97
C ASP A 301 16.78 -3.66 -11.93
N VAL A 302 17.82 -3.88 -11.15
CA VAL A 302 18.26 -2.99 -10.06
C VAL A 302 18.45 -1.54 -10.53
N LYS A 303 18.96 -1.34 -11.75
CA LYS A 303 19.15 0.00 -12.33
C LYS A 303 17.81 0.70 -12.57
N LYS A 304 16.80 -0.04 -13.08
CA LYS A 304 15.46 0.50 -13.27
C LYS A 304 14.74 0.75 -11.95
N VAL A 305 14.86 -0.17 -10.99
CA VAL A 305 14.24 -0.01 -9.67
C VAL A 305 14.80 1.21 -8.94
N ARG A 306 16.11 1.45 -8.99
CA ARG A 306 16.71 2.67 -8.42
C ARG A 306 16.20 3.95 -9.05
N ARG A 307 15.85 3.96 -10.35
CA ARG A 307 15.24 5.11 -11.03
C ARG A 307 13.80 5.37 -10.60
N LEU A 308 13.17 4.43 -9.94
CA LEU A 308 11.81 4.55 -9.41
C LEU A 308 11.77 4.85 -7.91
N ALA A 309 12.93 5.02 -7.28
CA ALA A 309 12.99 5.55 -5.94
C ALA A 309 12.28 6.91 -5.92
N LEU A 310 11.24 7.02 -5.15
CA LEU A 310 10.47 8.26 -4.99
C LEU A 310 11.19 9.20 -4.03
N GLU A 311 11.96 8.63 -3.09
CA GLU A 311 12.74 9.34 -2.08
C GLU A 311 14.12 8.66 -1.92
N GLU A 312 15.05 9.33 -1.30
CA GLU A 312 16.42 8.88 -1.13
C GLU A 312 16.58 8.07 0.17
N PRO A 313 17.07 6.80 0.11
CA PRO A 313 17.34 6.03 1.31
C PRO A 313 18.36 6.70 2.23
N GLY A 314 18.14 6.59 3.55
CA GLY A 314 18.96 7.23 4.57
C GLY A 314 18.66 8.72 4.78
N LYS A 315 17.66 9.27 4.10
CA LYS A 315 17.19 10.65 4.29
C LYS A 315 15.80 10.68 4.92
N PRO A 316 15.40 11.81 5.56
CA PRO A 316 14.04 12.03 5.99
C PRO A 316 13.05 11.82 4.83
N SER A 317 12.02 11.00 5.08
CA SER A 317 11.01 10.65 4.08
C SER A 317 9.69 11.31 4.39
N LYS A 318 9.13 12.05 3.43
CA LYS A 318 7.78 12.62 3.55
C LYS A 318 6.72 11.52 3.68
N TRP A 319 6.86 10.41 2.93
CA TRP A 319 5.88 9.33 2.97
C TRP A 319 5.91 8.53 4.28
N ILE A 320 7.10 8.15 4.74
CA ILE A 320 7.26 7.43 6.01
C ILE A 320 6.81 8.31 7.18
N THR A 321 7.19 9.59 7.19
CA THR A 321 6.79 10.55 8.21
C THR A 321 5.27 10.75 8.25
N LEU A 322 4.62 10.92 7.10
CA LEU A 322 3.16 11.01 7.00
C LEU A 322 2.49 9.75 7.57
N THR A 323 2.99 8.56 7.21
CA THR A 323 2.43 7.29 7.69
C THR A 323 2.61 7.15 9.19
N ALA A 324 3.77 7.48 9.73
CA ALA A 324 4.05 7.48 11.17
C ALA A 324 3.10 8.43 11.94
N LEU A 325 2.91 9.64 11.43
CA LEU A 325 1.98 10.62 12.05
C LEU A 325 0.52 10.15 12.01
N ARG A 326 0.08 9.49 10.92
CA ARG A 326 -1.25 8.86 10.84
C ARG A 326 -1.45 7.81 11.93
N ILE A 327 -0.45 6.96 12.15
CA ILE A 327 -0.47 5.92 13.19
C ILE A 327 -0.59 6.57 14.57
N LEU A 328 0.31 7.50 14.88
CA LEU A 328 0.34 8.17 16.17
C LEU A 328 -0.95 8.93 16.47
N LYS A 329 -1.50 9.63 15.47
CA LYS A 329 -2.79 10.32 15.61
C LYS A 329 -3.94 9.37 15.93
N ARG A 330 -3.99 8.18 15.29
CA ARG A 330 -5.03 7.19 15.58
C ARG A 330 -4.89 6.58 16.96
N VAL A 331 -3.66 6.36 17.42
CA VAL A 331 -3.37 5.87 18.78
C VAL A 331 -3.77 6.93 19.80
N GLU A 332 -3.41 8.19 19.59
CA GLU A 332 -3.81 9.29 20.48
C GLU A 332 -5.32 9.50 20.55
N ALA A 333 -6.00 9.40 19.40
CA ALA A 333 -7.46 9.56 19.35
C ALA A 333 -8.23 8.40 20.00
N ALA A 334 -7.59 7.26 20.21
CA ALA A 334 -8.17 6.06 20.79
C ALA A 334 -7.82 5.92 22.30
N SER A 335 -6.79 6.66 22.80
CA SER A 335 -6.41 6.71 24.22
C SER A 335 -7.27 7.68 25.00
#